data_6f01373e58b2096d5265b1bb3826d2ec
#
_entry.id   6f01373e58b2096d5265b1bb3826d2ec
#
_cell.length_a   1.000
_cell.length_b   1.000
_cell.length_c   1.000
_cell.angle_alpha   90.00
_cell.angle_beta   90.00
_cell.angle_gamma   90.00
#
_symmetry.space_group_name_H-M   'P 1'
#
loop_
_entity.id
_entity.type
_entity.pdbx_description
1 polymer ?
#
loop_
_entity_poly.entity_id
_entity_poly.type
_entity_poly.pdbx_seq_one_letter_code
_entity_poly.pdbx_strand_id
1 'polypeptide(L)'
;MEKNKKFNRRRFISYSSLGIAGAFWPGNTFAGGNPFDADAFLQDNSADSETNLIGSYGKWADSLSGDKPGRLSFRNPGFTDVHAWKTRALVRIEELLASPVVNKIPEVREIDETVHDGVSIKKLTWQLPYGPPTEAFFLTPLNVKGKLPGVLALHDHGANKYFGKQKIVNNGKEQHPMMVSHKEEYYSGKAWANELAKQGYAVLVNDTFTFESRKVLLKDVPSVIRAGVSDVSPKESREEIEQYNRWAANHEHIMAKSLFSAGTTWPGVFLSDDRVALSVLGSRKEVDSDRLGCCGLSGGGLRSMMIGGMDERIKAAVCVGMMSTWRDLVLYHSFTHTWMMFVPHLPVEMDYPEIFALQMPAPRMVLNNTEDTLFDLGEMKRADTILKEVYQKAGFPENYMCEFYPGPHKFDAAMQKSAFSWLERWLKK
;
A
#
# COMPACT_ATOMS: atom_id res chain seq x y z
N MET A 1 -51.81 -29.95 16.00
CA MET A 1 -51.59 -29.54 14.58
C MET A 1 -50.75 -28.27 14.54
N GLU A 2 -49.42 -28.40 14.57
CA GLU A 2 -48.47 -27.29 14.47
C GLU A 2 -48.12 -27.05 13.00
N LYS A 3 -48.36 -25.83 12.51
CA LYS A 3 -48.03 -25.43 11.16
C LYS A 3 -46.54 -25.10 11.09
N ASN A 4 -45.75 -25.94 10.44
CA ASN A 4 -44.39 -25.67 10.00
C ASN A 4 -44.34 -24.40 9.13
N LYS A 5 -43.84 -23.27 9.67
CA LYS A 5 -43.50 -22.10 8.91
C LYS A 5 -42.15 -22.33 8.19
N LYS A 6 -42.22 -22.60 6.89
CA LYS A 6 -41.01 -22.62 6.03
C LYS A 6 -40.31 -21.27 6.10
N PHE A 7 -39.07 -21.29 6.55
CA PHE A 7 -38.20 -20.13 6.60
C PHE A 7 -37.88 -19.69 5.18
N ASN A 8 -38.31 -18.47 4.77
CA ASN A 8 -38.13 -17.99 3.41
C ASN A 8 -36.79 -17.21 3.31
N ARG A 9 -35.77 -17.81 2.69
CA ARG A 9 -34.44 -17.23 2.46
C ARG A 9 -34.45 -15.85 1.81
N ARG A 10 -35.46 -15.52 1.02
CA ARG A 10 -35.59 -14.18 0.42
C ARG A 10 -35.88 -13.06 1.42
N ARG A 11 -36.52 -13.38 2.57
CA ARG A 11 -36.77 -12.38 3.63
C ARG A 11 -35.53 -12.08 4.48
N PHE A 12 -34.61 -13.01 4.64
CA PHE A 12 -33.37 -12.80 5.38
C PHE A 12 -32.45 -11.81 4.67
N ILE A 13 -32.39 -11.87 3.33
CA ILE A 13 -31.58 -10.94 2.52
C ILE A 13 -32.15 -9.51 2.55
N SER A 14 -33.47 -9.35 2.64
CA SER A 14 -34.09 -8.00 2.70
C SER A 14 -33.94 -7.30 4.06
N TYR A 15 -33.68 -8.01 5.15
CA TYR A 15 -33.42 -7.40 6.46
C TYR A 15 -31.96 -7.00 6.69
N SER A 16 -31.00 -7.60 5.98
CA SER A 16 -29.60 -7.21 6.04
C SER A 16 -29.26 -6.00 5.14
N SER A 17 -30.14 -5.64 4.20
CA SER A 17 -29.98 -4.48 3.32
C SER A 17 -30.60 -3.17 3.84
N LEU A 18 -31.35 -3.23 4.95
CA LEU A 18 -32.02 -2.06 5.54
C LEU A 18 -31.27 -1.38 6.68
N GLY A 19 -30.05 -1.83 6.97
CA GLY A 19 -29.23 -1.33 8.09
C GLY A 19 -28.25 -0.22 7.76
N ILE A 20 -28.12 0.24 6.49
CA ILE A 20 -27.15 1.28 6.13
C ILE A 20 -27.82 2.31 5.18
N ALA A 21 -28.85 2.98 5.68
CA ALA A 21 -29.29 4.25 5.15
C ALA A 21 -29.00 5.33 6.19
N GLY A 22 -27.72 5.59 6.42
CA GLY A 22 -27.23 6.70 7.22
C GLY A 22 -27.05 7.93 6.35
N ALA A 23 -27.55 9.03 6.82
CA ALA A 23 -27.67 10.32 6.16
C ALA A 23 -26.36 10.83 5.55
N PHE A 24 -26.46 11.31 4.32
CA PHE A 24 -25.41 12.06 3.62
C PHE A 24 -25.17 13.42 4.29
N TRP A 25 -23.91 13.70 4.65
CA TRP A 25 -23.40 15.02 4.95
C TRP A 25 -22.31 15.38 3.92
N PRO A 26 -22.40 16.54 3.23
CA PRO A 26 -21.38 16.91 2.26
C PRO A 26 -20.21 17.60 3.01
N GLY A 27 -19.05 17.04 2.87
CA GLY A 27 -17.79 17.70 3.20
C GLY A 27 -17.01 17.05 4.33
N ASN A 28 -16.32 15.96 4.01
CA ASN A 28 -15.00 15.62 4.50
C ASN A 28 -14.53 14.35 3.78
N THR A 29 -13.45 14.47 3.03
CA THR A 29 -12.85 13.40 2.25
C THR A 29 -11.94 12.57 3.16
N PHE A 30 -12.51 11.55 3.80
CA PHE A 30 -11.69 10.51 4.44
C PHE A 30 -11.37 9.41 3.43
N ALA A 31 -10.15 8.91 3.52
CA ALA A 31 -9.65 7.80 2.72
C ALA A 31 -10.41 6.50 3.04
N GLY A 32 -11.50 6.28 2.31
CA GLY A 32 -12.40 5.14 2.49
C GLY A 32 -13.73 5.58 3.10
N GLY A 33 -14.74 5.84 2.26
CA GLY A 33 -16.06 6.37 2.60
C GLY A 33 -16.74 5.76 3.83
N ASN A 34 -16.25 6.07 5.01
CA ASN A 34 -16.81 5.66 6.27
C ASN A 34 -17.68 6.81 6.81
N PRO A 35 -18.94 6.57 7.19
CA PRO A 35 -19.83 7.59 7.76
C PRO A 35 -19.42 8.03 9.18
N PHE A 36 -18.31 7.52 9.70
CA PHE A 36 -17.80 7.90 11.02
C PHE A 36 -16.91 9.12 10.91
N ASP A 37 -17.16 10.10 11.78
CA ASP A 37 -16.27 11.23 11.99
C ASP A 37 -15.05 10.75 12.77
N ALA A 38 -13.95 10.52 12.06
CA ALA A 38 -12.71 10.03 12.65
C ALA A 38 -12.09 11.06 13.60
N ASP A 39 -12.26 12.35 13.33
CA ASP A 39 -11.76 13.43 14.22
C ASP A 39 -12.57 13.46 15.51
N ALA A 40 -13.89 13.29 15.45
CA ALA A 40 -14.73 13.17 16.63
C ALA A 40 -14.38 11.92 17.46
N PHE A 41 -14.13 10.78 16.81
CA PHE A 41 -13.68 9.56 17.48
C PHE A 41 -12.32 9.72 18.17
N LEU A 42 -11.36 10.35 17.49
CA LEU A 42 -10.02 10.58 18.05
C LEU A 42 -10.02 11.62 19.17
N GLN A 43 -10.94 12.61 19.15
CA GLN A 43 -11.12 13.58 20.23
C GLN A 43 -11.78 12.97 21.46
N ASP A 44 -12.68 11.99 21.29
CA ASP A 44 -13.38 11.32 22.39
C ASP A 44 -12.50 10.27 23.10
N ASN A 45 -11.44 9.79 22.42
CA ASN A 45 -10.46 8.85 22.98
C ASN A 45 -9.28 9.58 23.68
N SER A 46 -9.58 10.48 24.62
CA SER A 46 -8.56 10.91 25.57
C SER A 46 -8.04 9.70 26.37
N ALA A 47 -6.80 9.73 26.84
CA ALA A 47 -6.08 8.62 27.48
C ALA A 47 -6.79 7.91 28.66
N ASP A 48 -7.92 8.44 29.12
CA ASP A 48 -8.77 7.91 30.21
C ASP A 48 -10.06 7.22 29.71
N SER A 49 -10.30 7.13 28.39
CA SER A 49 -11.50 6.52 27.85
C SER A 49 -11.36 4.98 27.83
N GLU A 50 -12.29 4.28 28.51
CA GLU A 50 -12.43 2.81 28.40
C GLU A 50 -13.01 2.37 27.03
N THR A 51 -13.34 3.32 26.16
CA THR A 51 -13.95 3.06 24.84
C THR A 51 -12.89 2.69 23.81
N ASN A 52 -13.22 1.72 22.94
CA ASN A 52 -12.39 1.29 21.82
C ASN A 52 -13.28 0.67 20.73
N LEU A 53 -12.71 0.38 19.55
CA LEU A 53 -13.45 -0.09 18.39
C LEU A 53 -14.25 -1.39 18.60
N ILE A 54 -13.83 -2.23 19.53
CA ILE A 54 -14.41 -3.55 19.78
C ILE A 54 -14.96 -3.71 21.19
N GLY A 55 -15.12 -2.59 21.92
CA GLY A 55 -15.78 -2.53 23.23
C GLY A 55 -15.11 -3.43 24.27
N SER A 56 -15.89 -4.18 25.04
CA SER A 56 -15.40 -5.03 26.13
C SER A 56 -14.39 -6.12 25.70
N TYR A 57 -14.29 -6.41 24.41
CA TYR A 57 -13.28 -7.35 23.88
C TYR A 57 -11.89 -6.71 23.69
N GLY A 58 -11.78 -5.37 23.79
CA GLY A 58 -10.54 -4.63 23.49
C GLY A 58 -9.36 -5.08 24.32
N LYS A 59 -9.48 -5.09 25.64
CA LYS A 59 -8.41 -5.53 26.56
C LYS A 59 -7.92 -6.96 26.27
N TRP A 60 -8.81 -7.86 25.92
CA TRP A 60 -8.46 -9.22 25.55
C TRP A 60 -7.72 -9.25 24.21
N ALA A 61 -8.23 -8.58 23.17
CA ALA A 61 -7.60 -8.56 21.86
C ALA A 61 -6.19 -7.92 21.90
N ASP A 62 -6.02 -6.82 22.61
CA ASP A 62 -4.73 -6.15 22.80
C ASP A 62 -3.72 -7.08 23.50
N SER A 63 -4.16 -7.88 24.46
CA SER A 63 -3.30 -8.84 25.16
C SER A 63 -2.74 -9.96 24.26
N LEU A 64 -3.34 -10.21 23.08
CA LEU A 64 -2.87 -11.25 22.16
C LEU A 64 -1.58 -10.85 21.44
N SER A 65 -1.44 -9.57 21.06
CA SER A 65 -0.21 -9.02 20.49
C SER A 65 0.75 -8.51 21.58
N GLY A 66 0.20 -7.85 22.61
CA GLY A 66 0.93 -7.40 23.80
C GLY A 66 2.08 -6.42 23.52
N ASP A 67 2.81 -6.08 24.60
CA ASP A 67 4.02 -5.23 24.52
C ASP A 67 5.31 -6.00 24.18
N LYS A 68 5.24 -7.33 24.17
CA LYS A 68 6.41 -8.19 23.89
C LYS A 68 6.66 -8.26 22.40
N PRO A 69 7.94 -8.37 22.01
CA PRO A 69 8.28 -8.66 20.61
C PRO A 69 7.60 -9.92 20.12
N GLY A 70 7.10 -9.90 18.87
CA GLY A 70 6.53 -11.08 18.22
C GLY A 70 7.50 -12.27 18.21
N ARG A 71 6.98 -13.48 17.98
CA ARG A 71 7.77 -14.73 18.08
C ARG A 71 8.99 -14.75 17.17
N LEU A 72 8.93 -14.09 16.02
CA LEU A 72 10.02 -13.98 15.03
C LEU A 72 10.70 -12.61 15.05
N SER A 73 10.43 -11.77 16.06
CA SER A 73 11.14 -10.51 16.20
C SER A 73 12.64 -10.73 16.39
N PHE A 74 13.46 -10.02 15.62
CA PHE A 74 14.91 -10.04 15.77
C PHE A 74 15.37 -9.47 17.13
N ARG A 75 14.51 -8.71 17.80
CA ARG A 75 14.78 -8.19 19.16
C ARG A 75 14.81 -9.27 20.23
N ASN A 76 14.22 -10.43 19.97
CA ASN A 76 14.30 -11.58 20.89
C ASN A 76 15.76 -12.01 21.09
N PRO A 77 16.21 -12.29 22.34
CA PRO A 77 17.61 -12.61 22.62
C PRO A 77 18.09 -13.91 21.97
N GLY A 78 17.18 -14.81 21.60
CA GLY A 78 17.51 -16.05 20.90
C GLY A 78 17.96 -15.88 19.44
N PHE A 79 17.73 -14.72 18.84
CA PHE A 79 18.20 -14.42 17.49
C PHE A 79 19.49 -13.59 17.56
N THR A 80 20.63 -14.20 17.22
CA THR A 80 21.95 -13.56 17.21
C THR A 80 22.56 -13.47 15.82
N ASP A 81 22.08 -14.28 14.88
CA ASP A 81 22.52 -14.30 13.47
C ASP A 81 21.41 -13.77 12.56
N VAL A 82 21.70 -12.71 11.82
CA VAL A 82 20.75 -12.05 10.90
C VAL A 82 20.33 -12.98 9.76
N HIS A 83 21.26 -13.78 9.21
CA HIS A 83 20.97 -14.64 8.07
C HIS A 83 20.06 -15.81 8.46
N ALA A 84 20.37 -16.47 9.57
CA ALA A 84 19.55 -17.56 10.10
C ALA A 84 18.15 -17.06 10.50
N TRP A 85 18.06 -15.88 11.14
CA TRP A 85 16.80 -15.23 11.46
C TRP A 85 15.99 -14.91 10.22
N LYS A 86 16.59 -14.24 9.24
CA LYS A 86 15.94 -13.85 7.98
C LYS A 86 15.36 -15.08 7.27
N THR A 87 16.13 -16.14 7.12
CA THR A 87 15.69 -17.38 6.46
C THR A 87 14.43 -17.94 7.13
N ARG A 88 14.44 -18.03 8.46
CA ARG A 88 13.27 -18.53 9.21
C ARG A 88 12.06 -17.60 9.11
N ALA A 89 12.29 -16.30 9.24
CA ALA A 89 11.23 -15.30 9.21
C ALA A 89 10.57 -15.21 7.82
N LEU A 90 11.36 -15.17 6.73
CA LEU A 90 10.85 -15.12 5.37
C LEU A 90 9.91 -16.29 5.04
N VAL A 91 10.32 -17.53 5.41
CA VAL A 91 9.46 -18.70 5.17
C VAL A 91 8.11 -18.52 5.87
N ARG A 92 8.13 -18.13 7.15
CA ARG A 92 6.87 -17.99 7.91
C ARG A 92 6.00 -16.84 7.42
N ILE A 93 6.59 -15.70 7.10
CA ILE A 93 5.82 -14.54 6.58
C ILE A 93 5.24 -14.86 5.20
N GLU A 94 5.97 -15.55 4.32
CA GLU A 94 5.45 -15.97 3.01
C GLU A 94 4.27 -16.94 3.15
N GLU A 95 4.32 -17.89 4.10
CA GLU A 95 3.18 -18.76 4.42
C GLU A 95 1.95 -17.97 4.84
N LEU A 96 2.11 -16.92 5.66
CA LEU A 96 1.00 -16.09 6.14
C LEU A 96 0.43 -15.17 5.07
N LEU A 97 1.29 -14.63 4.21
CA LEU A 97 0.88 -13.83 3.07
C LEU A 97 0.15 -14.66 2.02
N ALA A 98 0.53 -15.93 1.89
CA ALA A 98 -0.01 -16.87 0.90
C ALA A 98 -0.05 -16.26 -0.51
N SER A 99 1.08 -15.65 -0.91
CA SER A 99 1.18 -14.91 -2.17
C SER A 99 0.94 -15.81 -3.38
N PRO A 100 0.13 -15.41 -4.37
CA PRO A 100 0.01 -16.12 -5.63
C PRO A 100 1.38 -16.29 -6.31
N VAL A 101 1.69 -17.50 -6.76
CA VAL A 101 2.98 -17.79 -7.39
C VAL A 101 2.91 -17.49 -8.89
N VAL A 102 3.81 -16.63 -9.37
CA VAL A 102 3.98 -16.34 -10.80
C VAL A 102 5.40 -16.74 -11.21
N ASN A 103 5.52 -17.90 -11.84
CA ASN A 103 6.81 -18.56 -12.12
C ASN A 103 7.59 -17.99 -13.30
N LYS A 104 6.97 -17.13 -14.12
CA LYS A 104 7.61 -16.57 -15.32
C LYS A 104 7.33 -15.09 -15.43
N ILE A 105 8.32 -14.33 -15.87
CA ILE A 105 8.11 -12.95 -16.29
C ILE A 105 7.11 -12.99 -17.46
N PRO A 106 5.98 -12.29 -17.38
CA PRO A 106 5.01 -12.27 -18.47
C PRO A 106 5.58 -11.59 -19.72
N GLU A 107 5.00 -11.89 -20.87
CA GLU A 107 5.26 -11.13 -22.08
C GLU A 107 4.78 -9.68 -21.88
N VAL A 108 5.71 -8.74 -22.02
CA VAL A 108 5.44 -7.31 -21.87
C VAL A 108 5.29 -6.67 -23.23
N ARG A 109 4.15 -6.02 -23.46
CA ARG A 109 3.89 -5.25 -24.68
C ARG A 109 4.00 -3.76 -24.39
N GLU A 110 4.70 -3.03 -25.26
CA GLU A 110 4.70 -1.57 -25.29
C GLU A 110 3.49 -1.12 -26.12
N ILE A 111 2.60 -0.33 -25.51
CA ILE A 111 1.35 0.13 -26.14
C ILE A 111 1.55 1.50 -26.76
N ASP A 112 2.29 2.38 -26.07
CA ASP A 112 2.43 3.79 -26.41
C ASP A 112 3.72 4.35 -25.79
N GLU A 113 4.26 5.39 -26.40
CA GLU A 113 5.40 6.14 -25.89
C GLU A 113 5.13 7.65 -26.06
N THR A 114 5.39 8.40 -25.00
CA THR A 114 5.33 9.86 -25.01
C THR A 114 6.63 10.42 -24.47
N VAL A 115 6.94 11.68 -24.81
CA VAL A 115 8.03 12.45 -24.22
C VAL A 115 7.43 13.64 -23.52
N HIS A 116 7.74 13.79 -22.24
CA HIS A 116 7.26 14.92 -21.45
C HIS A 116 8.34 15.38 -20.49
N ASP A 117 8.64 16.67 -20.47
CA ASP A 117 9.56 17.34 -19.55
C ASP A 117 10.91 16.61 -19.39
N GLY A 118 11.52 16.23 -20.52
CA GLY A 118 12.83 15.56 -20.57
C GLY A 118 12.83 14.06 -20.23
N VAL A 119 11.64 13.46 -20.11
CA VAL A 119 11.45 12.04 -19.78
C VAL A 119 10.76 11.32 -20.93
N SER A 120 11.30 10.17 -21.36
CA SER A 120 10.58 9.19 -22.19
C SER A 120 9.68 8.33 -21.28
N ILE A 121 8.42 8.20 -21.65
CA ILE A 121 7.39 7.51 -20.85
C ILE A 121 6.70 6.49 -21.76
N LYS A 122 7.00 5.22 -21.54
CA LYS A 122 6.42 4.11 -22.25
C LYS A 122 5.25 3.53 -21.47
N LYS A 123 4.09 3.38 -22.10
CA LYS A 123 2.97 2.63 -21.56
C LYS A 123 3.17 1.15 -21.85
N LEU A 124 3.27 0.35 -20.81
CA LEU A 124 3.45 -1.10 -20.87
C LEU A 124 2.18 -1.82 -20.44
N THR A 125 1.99 -3.06 -20.92
CA THR A 125 0.98 -3.98 -20.40
C THR A 125 1.48 -5.41 -20.38
N TRP A 126 0.98 -6.19 -19.43
CA TRP A 126 1.20 -7.62 -19.31
C TRP A 126 0.02 -8.32 -18.64
N GLN A 127 -0.13 -9.63 -18.87
CA GLN A 127 -1.17 -10.45 -18.26
C GLN A 127 -0.59 -11.29 -17.13
N LEU A 128 -1.21 -11.23 -15.96
CA LEU A 128 -0.99 -12.17 -14.85
C LEU A 128 -1.92 -13.38 -14.98
N PRO A 129 -1.65 -14.50 -14.30
CA PRO A 129 -2.56 -15.65 -14.29
C PRO A 129 -3.96 -15.36 -13.71
N TYR A 130 -4.15 -14.19 -13.10
CA TYR A 130 -5.39 -13.77 -12.44
C TYR A 130 -5.70 -12.29 -12.72
N GLY A 131 -6.99 -11.99 -12.75
CA GLY A 131 -7.53 -10.64 -12.94
C GLY A 131 -7.30 -10.04 -14.32
N PRO A 132 -7.62 -8.77 -14.51
CA PRO A 132 -7.40 -8.06 -15.76
C PRO A 132 -5.92 -7.80 -16.03
N PRO A 133 -5.52 -7.45 -17.27
CA PRO A 133 -4.14 -7.09 -17.59
C PRO A 133 -3.64 -5.93 -16.71
N THR A 134 -2.37 -6.01 -16.30
CA THR A 134 -1.69 -4.91 -15.62
C THR A 134 -1.20 -3.91 -16.64
N GLU A 135 -1.44 -2.63 -16.40
CA GLU A 135 -0.77 -1.54 -17.11
C GLU A 135 0.27 -0.88 -16.21
N ALA A 136 1.30 -0.34 -16.82
CA ALA A 136 2.36 0.40 -16.14
C ALA A 136 2.90 1.53 -17.01
N PHE A 137 3.51 2.53 -16.38
CA PHE A 137 4.41 3.47 -17.05
C PHE A 137 5.86 3.14 -16.72
N PHE A 138 6.69 3.08 -17.77
CA PHE A 138 8.14 2.96 -17.65
C PHE A 138 8.78 4.27 -18.10
N LEU A 139 9.46 4.92 -17.17
CA LEU A 139 10.03 6.27 -17.35
C LEU A 139 11.55 6.18 -17.37
N THR A 140 12.18 6.86 -18.33
CA THR A 140 13.63 7.06 -18.36
C THR A 140 13.95 8.49 -18.78
N PRO A 141 15.07 9.08 -18.31
CA PRO A 141 15.51 10.35 -18.88
C PRO A 141 15.83 10.18 -20.36
N LEU A 142 15.75 11.27 -21.12
CA LEU A 142 16.22 11.26 -22.51
C LEU A 142 17.75 11.11 -22.56
N ASN A 143 18.28 10.53 -23.66
CA ASN A 143 19.73 10.42 -23.92
C ASN A 143 20.51 9.62 -22.87
N VAL A 144 19.94 8.51 -22.40
CA VAL A 144 20.57 7.60 -21.44
C VAL A 144 21.89 7.05 -21.99
N LYS A 145 22.96 7.17 -21.21
CA LYS A 145 24.25 6.49 -21.48
C LYS A 145 24.44 5.39 -20.43
N GLY A 146 24.49 4.14 -20.88
CA GLY A 146 24.65 2.99 -19.99
C GLY A 146 23.34 2.58 -19.26
N LYS A 147 23.48 1.68 -18.29
CA LYS A 147 22.36 1.20 -17.49
C LYS A 147 22.12 2.09 -16.28
N LEU A 148 20.85 2.34 -16.00
CA LEU A 148 20.35 3.15 -14.88
C LEU A 148 20.00 2.30 -13.68
N PRO A 149 20.13 2.80 -12.44
CA PRO A 149 19.44 2.18 -11.30
C PRO A 149 17.93 2.21 -11.53
N GLY A 150 17.27 1.11 -11.16
CA GLY A 150 15.83 0.93 -11.33
C GLY A 150 15.07 1.23 -10.04
N VAL A 151 13.95 1.97 -10.13
CA VAL A 151 13.07 2.20 -8.98
C VAL A 151 11.64 1.80 -9.30
N LEU A 152 11.08 0.92 -8.48
CA LEU A 152 9.66 0.64 -8.48
C LEU A 152 8.95 1.73 -7.68
N ALA A 153 8.27 2.64 -8.36
CA ALA A 153 7.53 3.75 -7.76
C ALA A 153 6.08 3.32 -7.53
N LEU A 154 5.66 3.29 -6.27
CA LEU A 154 4.43 2.67 -5.83
C LEU A 154 3.41 3.74 -5.45
N HIS A 155 2.28 3.78 -6.20
CA HIS A 155 1.21 4.76 -5.97
C HIS A 155 0.47 4.49 -4.67
N ASP A 156 -0.07 5.56 -4.08
CA ASP A 156 -0.87 5.55 -2.86
C ASP A 156 -2.26 4.90 -3.04
N HIS A 157 -2.92 4.62 -1.92
CA HIS A 157 -4.33 4.22 -1.91
C HIS A 157 -5.24 5.44 -2.17
N GLY A 158 -5.08 6.54 -1.40
CA GLY A 158 -5.75 7.83 -1.56
C GLY A 158 -7.27 7.75 -1.71
N ALA A 159 -7.92 6.75 -1.12
CA ALA A 159 -9.35 6.45 -1.27
C ALA A 159 -9.86 6.41 -2.72
N ASN A 160 -8.97 6.25 -3.68
CA ASN A 160 -9.29 6.34 -5.11
C ASN A 160 -8.75 5.13 -5.87
N LYS A 161 -9.60 4.11 -6.04
CA LYS A 161 -9.26 2.89 -6.79
C LYS A 161 -9.48 3.01 -8.29
N TYR A 162 -10.21 4.04 -8.72
CA TYR A 162 -10.41 4.30 -10.15
C TYR A 162 -9.08 4.63 -10.84
N PHE A 163 -8.20 5.36 -10.16
CA PHE A 163 -6.85 5.69 -10.60
C PHE A 163 -5.78 4.94 -9.80
N GLY A 164 -4.66 4.66 -10.44
CA GLY A 164 -3.47 4.01 -9.88
C GLY A 164 -2.20 4.75 -10.30
N LYS A 165 -1.51 4.27 -11.33
CA LYS A 165 -0.25 4.85 -11.86
C LYS A 165 -0.32 6.33 -12.23
N GLN A 166 -1.49 6.83 -12.63
CA GLN A 166 -1.68 8.25 -12.99
C GLN A 166 -1.57 9.21 -11.79
N LYS A 167 -1.72 8.71 -10.56
CA LYS A 167 -1.57 9.52 -9.35
C LYS A 167 -0.19 10.14 -9.22
N ILE A 168 0.84 9.46 -9.72
CA ILE A 168 2.24 9.84 -9.52
C ILE A 168 3.02 10.04 -10.82
N VAL A 169 2.36 9.92 -11.98
CA VAL A 169 2.95 10.15 -13.31
C VAL A 169 2.20 11.23 -14.06
N ASN A 170 2.94 12.04 -14.82
CA ASN A 170 2.44 12.90 -15.88
C ASN A 170 3.07 12.45 -17.21
N ASN A 171 2.25 11.90 -18.10
CA ASN A 171 2.69 11.37 -19.39
C ASN A 171 2.59 12.40 -20.53
N GLY A 172 2.36 13.68 -20.22
CA GLY A 172 2.26 14.75 -21.19
C GLY A 172 0.92 14.85 -21.92
N LYS A 173 0.01 13.91 -21.70
CA LYS A 173 -1.38 13.99 -22.17
C LYS A 173 -2.23 14.79 -21.19
N GLU A 174 -3.44 15.17 -21.63
CA GLU A 174 -4.40 15.82 -20.74
C GLU A 174 -4.65 14.95 -19.49
N GLN A 175 -4.45 15.56 -18.33
CA GLN A 175 -4.66 14.87 -17.07
C GLN A 175 -6.09 15.06 -16.59
N HIS A 176 -6.68 14.00 -16.06
CA HIS A 176 -7.99 14.14 -15.40
C HIS A 176 -7.90 15.14 -14.24
N PRO A 177 -8.86 16.09 -14.08
CA PRO A 177 -8.79 17.13 -13.03
C PRO A 177 -8.62 16.57 -11.61
N MET A 178 -9.20 15.39 -11.31
CA MET A 178 -8.99 14.72 -10.02
C MET A 178 -7.53 14.34 -9.79
N MET A 179 -6.77 14.01 -10.84
CA MET A 179 -5.34 13.66 -10.70
C MET A 179 -4.46 14.89 -10.55
N VAL A 180 -4.86 16.03 -11.09
CA VAL A 180 -4.22 17.32 -10.81
C VAL A 180 -4.40 17.67 -9.34
N SER A 181 -5.65 17.69 -8.84
CA SER A 181 -5.95 17.96 -7.43
C SER A 181 -5.26 16.98 -6.48
N HIS A 182 -5.21 15.69 -6.83
CA HIS A 182 -4.54 14.66 -6.05
C HIS A 182 -3.02 14.94 -5.89
N LYS A 183 -2.37 15.36 -6.99
CA LYS A 183 -0.95 15.72 -6.93
C LYS A 183 -0.71 16.98 -6.09
N GLU A 184 -1.60 17.98 -6.17
CA GLU A 184 -1.52 19.17 -5.31
C GLU A 184 -1.64 18.80 -3.82
N GLU A 185 -2.60 17.97 -3.49
CA GLU A 185 -2.89 17.57 -2.10
C GLU A 185 -1.74 16.77 -1.48
N TYR A 186 -1.27 15.72 -2.17
CA TYR A 186 -0.34 14.76 -1.58
C TYR A 186 1.13 14.96 -1.98
N TYR A 187 1.42 15.61 -3.12
CA TYR A 187 2.75 15.57 -3.74
C TYR A 187 3.30 16.96 -4.10
N SER A 188 2.74 18.05 -3.54
CA SER A 188 3.11 19.42 -3.89
C SER A 188 2.99 19.72 -5.39
N GLY A 189 1.93 19.23 -6.04
CA GLY A 189 1.68 19.40 -7.48
C GLY A 189 2.61 18.59 -8.38
N LYS A 190 3.46 17.72 -7.83
CA LYS A 190 4.49 17.00 -8.60
C LYS A 190 4.04 15.59 -8.99
N ALA A 191 4.31 15.20 -10.23
CA ALA A 191 4.37 13.81 -10.63
C ALA A 191 5.75 13.25 -10.19
N TRP A 192 5.85 12.83 -8.93
CA TRP A 192 7.15 12.54 -8.32
C TRP A 192 7.93 11.41 -9.02
N ALA A 193 7.26 10.49 -9.70
CA ALA A 193 7.92 9.46 -10.51
C ALA A 193 8.67 10.08 -11.71
N ASN A 194 8.13 11.14 -12.33
CA ASN A 194 8.81 11.90 -13.38
C ASN A 194 10.01 12.64 -12.80
N GLU A 195 9.87 13.29 -11.62
CA GLU A 195 10.96 14.00 -10.97
C GLU A 195 12.12 13.06 -10.63
N LEU A 196 11.82 11.84 -10.17
CA LEU A 196 12.83 10.82 -9.91
C LEU A 196 13.52 10.36 -11.20
N ALA A 197 12.76 10.13 -12.28
CA ALA A 197 13.33 9.75 -13.58
C ALA A 197 14.30 10.82 -14.11
N LYS A 198 13.95 12.12 -14.00
CA LYS A 198 14.86 13.23 -14.39
C LYS A 198 16.20 13.19 -13.65
N GLN A 199 16.25 12.61 -12.47
CA GLN A 199 17.49 12.46 -11.71
C GLN A 199 18.32 11.25 -12.15
N GLY A 200 18.01 10.60 -13.26
CA GLY A 200 18.83 9.53 -13.82
C GLY A 200 18.47 8.14 -13.30
N TYR A 201 17.20 7.89 -13.06
CA TYR A 201 16.66 6.58 -12.74
C TYR A 201 15.77 6.05 -13.87
N ALA A 202 15.73 4.73 -14.02
CA ALA A 202 14.68 4.05 -14.73
C ALA A 202 13.55 3.75 -13.71
N VAL A 203 12.36 4.32 -13.93
CA VAL A 203 11.25 4.22 -12.97
C VAL A 203 10.11 3.43 -13.57
N LEU A 204 9.61 2.42 -12.86
CA LEU A 204 8.40 1.68 -13.23
C LEU A 204 7.27 2.00 -12.24
N VAL A 205 6.10 2.34 -12.78
CA VAL A 205 4.88 2.59 -12.01
C VAL A 205 3.79 1.68 -12.52
N ASN A 206 3.52 0.59 -11.81
CA ASN A 206 2.47 -0.36 -12.15
C ASN A 206 1.18 -0.11 -11.37
N ASP A 207 0.05 -0.36 -12.02
CA ASP A 207 -1.19 -0.56 -11.28
C ASP A 207 -1.12 -1.87 -10.51
N THR A 208 -1.63 -1.87 -9.29
CA THR A 208 -1.73 -3.08 -8.48
C THR A 208 -3.19 -3.48 -8.26
N PHE A 209 -3.42 -4.69 -7.81
CA PHE A 209 -4.70 -5.19 -7.31
C PHE A 209 -5.25 -4.27 -6.18
N THR A 210 -6.31 -3.56 -6.31
CA THR A 210 -7.44 -3.46 -7.25
C THR A 210 -7.56 -2.02 -7.80
N PHE A 211 -6.52 -1.49 -8.40
CA PHE A 211 -6.45 -0.08 -8.84
C PHE A 211 -6.36 0.01 -10.37
N GLU A 212 -6.98 1.05 -10.93
CA GLU A 212 -6.97 1.48 -12.33
C GLU A 212 -7.15 0.32 -13.32
N SER A 213 -6.12 -0.13 -14.04
CA SER A 213 -6.23 -1.27 -14.97
C SER A 213 -6.55 -2.60 -14.28
N ARG A 214 -6.23 -2.70 -13.00
CA ARG A 214 -6.48 -3.87 -12.14
C ARG A 214 -7.75 -3.76 -11.31
N LYS A 215 -8.55 -2.69 -11.50
CA LYS A 215 -9.77 -2.46 -10.74
C LYS A 215 -10.85 -3.50 -11.01
N VAL A 216 -11.73 -3.70 -10.04
CA VAL A 216 -12.92 -4.54 -10.21
C VAL A 216 -13.89 -3.86 -11.19
N LEU A 217 -14.27 -4.56 -12.25
CA LEU A 217 -15.27 -4.08 -13.20
C LEU A 217 -16.66 -4.42 -12.68
N LEU A 218 -17.54 -3.42 -12.58
CA LEU A 218 -18.87 -3.59 -12.02
C LEU A 218 -19.73 -4.56 -12.83
N LYS A 219 -19.53 -4.62 -14.15
CA LYS A 219 -20.21 -5.58 -15.03
C LYS A 219 -19.96 -7.06 -14.65
N ASP A 220 -18.82 -7.34 -14.01
CA ASP A 220 -18.42 -8.69 -13.60
C ASP A 220 -18.93 -9.04 -12.18
N VAL A 221 -19.62 -8.11 -11.50
CA VAL A 221 -20.13 -8.26 -10.14
C VAL A 221 -21.65 -8.42 -10.15
N PRO A 222 -22.25 -9.32 -9.34
CA PRO A 222 -23.70 -9.46 -9.25
C PRO A 222 -24.41 -8.15 -8.92
N SER A 223 -25.60 -7.95 -9.51
CA SER A 223 -26.37 -6.70 -9.37
C SER A 223 -26.66 -6.32 -7.91
N VAL A 224 -26.91 -7.31 -7.05
CA VAL A 224 -27.16 -7.10 -5.61
C VAL A 224 -25.93 -6.50 -4.90
N ILE A 225 -24.73 -6.82 -5.35
CA ILE A 225 -23.46 -6.31 -4.80
C ILE A 225 -23.11 -4.96 -5.39
N ARG A 226 -23.50 -4.70 -6.65
CA ARG A 226 -23.31 -3.38 -7.28
C ARG A 226 -24.10 -2.26 -6.61
N ALA A 227 -25.18 -2.59 -5.91
CA ALA A 227 -26.02 -1.64 -5.16
C ALA A 227 -26.48 -0.43 -6.02
N GLY A 228 -26.82 -0.68 -7.30
CA GLY A 228 -27.26 0.35 -8.22
C GLY A 228 -26.14 1.15 -8.92
N VAL A 229 -24.85 0.89 -8.58
CA VAL A 229 -23.72 1.55 -9.24
C VAL A 229 -23.44 0.90 -10.59
N SER A 230 -23.16 1.72 -11.60
CA SER A 230 -22.78 1.31 -12.95
C SER A 230 -21.30 1.60 -13.22
N ASP A 231 -20.73 0.93 -14.22
CA ASP A 231 -19.37 1.26 -14.69
C ASP A 231 -19.32 2.72 -15.13
N VAL A 232 -18.19 3.36 -14.86
CA VAL A 232 -17.92 4.76 -15.24
C VAL A 232 -18.00 4.88 -16.76
N SER A 233 -18.72 5.89 -17.23
CA SER A 233 -18.89 6.16 -18.67
C SER A 233 -17.55 6.64 -19.30
N PRO A 234 -17.44 6.63 -20.65
CA PRO A 234 -16.26 7.18 -21.33
C PRO A 234 -16.01 8.67 -21.08
N LYS A 235 -16.97 9.38 -20.48
CA LYS A 235 -16.80 10.80 -20.09
C LYS A 235 -16.01 10.96 -18.80
N GLU A 236 -15.91 9.90 -18.03
CA GLU A 236 -15.17 9.87 -16.75
C GLU A 236 -15.53 11.05 -15.82
N SER A 237 -16.84 11.34 -15.68
CA SER A 237 -17.25 12.44 -14.81
C SER A 237 -16.80 12.20 -13.37
N ARG A 238 -16.51 13.30 -12.65
CA ARG A 238 -16.11 13.24 -11.24
C ARG A 238 -17.13 12.46 -10.41
N GLU A 239 -18.41 12.68 -10.63
CA GLU A 239 -19.51 12.06 -9.88
C GLU A 239 -19.53 10.53 -10.07
N GLU A 240 -19.37 10.06 -11.30
CA GLU A 240 -19.31 8.62 -11.60
C GLU A 240 -18.08 7.97 -10.97
N ILE A 241 -16.91 8.62 -11.03
CA ILE A 241 -15.67 8.14 -10.43
C ILE A 241 -15.78 8.09 -8.91
N GLU A 242 -16.32 9.14 -8.28
CA GLU A 242 -16.54 9.16 -6.83
C GLU A 242 -17.56 8.09 -6.39
N GLN A 243 -18.60 7.85 -7.20
CA GLN A 243 -19.55 6.77 -6.93
C GLN A 243 -18.88 5.39 -7.02
N TYR A 244 -18.04 5.17 -8.04
CA TYR A 244 -17.23 3.96 -8.14
C TYR A 244 -16.31 3.80 -6.93
N ASN A 245 -15.59 4.84 -6.53
CA ASN A 245 -14.64 4.79 -5.41
C ASN A 245 -15.34 4.49 -4.08
N ARG A 246 -16.51 5.09 -3.82
CA ARG A 246 -17.35 4.75 -2.64
C ARG A 246 -17.78 3.30 -2.66
N TRP A 247 -18.24 2.80 -3.80
CA TRP A 247 -18.60 1.39 -3.94
C TRP A 247 -17.38 0.49 -3.70
N ALA A 248 -16.24 0.81 -4.30
CA ALA A 248 -15.01 0.02 -4.19
C ALA A 248 -14.47 -0.03 -2.74
N ALA A 249 -14.59 1.07 -1.99
CA ALA A 249 -14.26 1.11 -0.56
C ALA A 249 -15.18 0.19 0.25
N ASN A 250 -16.50 0.28 0.03
CA ASN A 250 -17.47 -0.58 0.70
C ASN A 250 -17.33 -2.06 0.29
N HIS A 251 -16.81 -2.35 -0.90
CA HIS A 251 -16.60 -3.71 -1.40
C HIS A 251 -15.34 -4.38 -0.83
N GLU A 252 -14.43 -3.64 -0.21
CA GLU A 252 -13.18 -4.20 0.32
C GLU A 252 -13.38 -5.37 1.28
N HIS A 253 -14.34 -5.27 2.20
CA HIS A 253 -14.59 -6.36 3.15
C HIS A 253 -15.10 -7.65 2.47
N ILE A 254 -15.82 -7.53 1.34
CA ILE A 254 -16.27 -8.69 0.55
C ILE A 254 -15.04 -9.32 -0.12
N MET A 255 -14.22 -8.49 -0.75
CA MET A 255 -12.98 -8.91 -1.40
C MET A 255 -12.04 -9.62 -0.41
N ALA A 256 -11.77 -9.02 0.74
CA ALA A 256 -10.89 -9.60 1.76
C ALA A 256 -11.40 -10.96 2.27
N LYS A 257 -12.70 -11.05 2.59
CA LYS A 257 -13.33 -12.32 3.02
C LYS A 257 -13.26 -13.39 1.94
N SER A 258 -13.44 -13.02 0.68
CA SER A 258 -13.33 -13.95 -0.45
C SER A 258 -11.90 -14.45 -0.62
N LEU A 259 -10.89 -13.58 -0.49
CA LEU A 259 -9.48 -13.96 -0.55
C LEU A 259 -9.10 -14.88 0.62
N PHE A 260 -9.50 -14.56 1.86
CA PHE A 260 -9.26 -15.42 3.02
C PHE A 260 -9.91 -16.78 2.85
N SER A 261 -11.13 -16.83 2.30
CA SER A 261 -11.83 -18.12 2.02
C SER A 261 -11.15 -18.91 0.90
N ALA A 262 -10.45 -18.25 -0.01
CA ALA A 262 -9.66 -18.88 -1.07
C ALA A 262 -8.24 -19.29 -0.60
N GLY A 263 -7.85 -18.97 0.63
CA GLY A 263 -6.54 -19.32 1.18
C GLY A 263 -5.40 -18.37 0.78
N THR A 264 -5.71 -17.12 0.45
CA THR A 264 -4.72 -16.07 0.18
C THR A 264 -5.07 -14.79 0.94
N THR A 265 -4.21 -13.78 0.89
CA THR A 265 -4.43 -12.48 1.52
C THR A 265 -4.30 -11.35 0.51
N TRP A 266 -4.93 -10.20 0.79
CA TRP A 266 -4.76 -9.03 -0.06
C TRP A 266 -3.28 -8.58 -0.14
N PRO A 267 -2.54 -8.48 0.99
CA PRO A 267 -1.09 -8.22 0.93
C PRO A 267 -0.31 -9.24 0.10
N GLY A 268 -0.66 -10.52 0.17
CA GLY A 268 -0.04 -11.55 -0.67
C GLY A 268 -0.26 -11.32 -2.17
N VAL A 269 -1.47 -10.89 -2.56
CA VAL A 269 -1.79 -10.63 -3.97
C VAL A 269 -1.02 -9.40 -4.49
N PHE A 270 -1.03 -8.27 -3.77
CA PHE A 270 -0.30 -7.10 -4.26
C PHE A 270 1.22 -7.29 -4.24
N LEU A 271 1.75 -8.06 -3.27
CA LEU A 271 3.17 -8.40 -3.25
C LEU A 271 3.57 -9.24 -4.47
N SER A 272 2.71 -10.17 -4.89
CA SER A 272 2.91 -10.92 -6.14
C SER A 272 2.89 -10.01 -7.37
N ASP A 273 1.93 -9.08 -7.47
CA ASP A 273 1.87 -8.06 -8.54
C ASP A 273 3.17 -7.25 -8.60
N ASP A 274 3.67 -6.79 -7.45
CA ASP A 274 4.86 -5.95 -7.34
C ASP A 274 6.15 -6.73 -7.62
N ARG A 275 6.25 -8.00 -7.24
CA ARG A 275 7.36 -8.89 -7.61
C ARG A 275 7.45 -9.11 -9.11
N VAL A 276 6.31 -9.24 -9.78
CA VAL A 276 6.27 -9.32 -11.25
C VAL A 276 6.68 -7.98 -11.86
N ALA A 277 6.17 -6.86 -11.38
CA ALA A 277 6.57 -5.54 -11.83
C ALA A 277 8.08 -5.29 -11.63
N LEU A 278 8.65 -5.72 -10.49
CA LEU A 278 10.09 -5.66 -10.24
C LEU A 278 10.89 -6.52 -11.23
N SER A 279 10.37 -7.69 -11.59
CA SER A 279 10.98 -8.56 -12.61
C SER A 279 10.93 -7.94 -14.00
N VAL A 280 9.80 -7.30 -14.35
CA VAL A 280 9.66 -6.52 -15.58
C VAL A 280 10.65 -5.37 -15.60
N LEU A 281 10.77 -4.59 -14.52
CA LEU A 281 11.73 -3.50 -14.38
C LEU A 281 13.17 -4.00 -14.59
N GLY A 282 13.58 -5.04 -13.86
CA GLY A 282 14.93 -5.60 -13.92
C GLY A 282 15.29 -6.24 -15.28
N SER A 283 14.29 -6.63 -16.08
CA SER A 283 14.49 -7.18 -17.42
C SER A 283 14.71 -6.14 -18.53
N ARG A 284 14.45 -4.84 -18.21
CA ARG A 284 14.61 -3.77 -19.21
C ARG A 284 16.10 -3.52 -19.51
N LYS A 285 16.44 -3.36 -20.78
CA LYS A 285 17.82 -3.17 -21.24
C LYS A 285 18.49 -1.91 -20.67
N GLU A 286 17.66 -0.90 -20.34
CA GLU A 286 18.06 0.38 -19.76
C GLU A 286 18.40 0.26 -18.25
N VAL A 287 18.06 -0.86 -17.60
CA VAL A 287 18.11 -1.03 -16.15
C VAL A 287 19.31 -1.87 -15.73
N ASP A 288 19.96 -1.44 -14.66
CA ASP A 288 20.92 -2.25 -13.91
C ASP A 288 20.16 -3.04 -12.84
N SER A 289 20.00 -4.33 -13.04
CA SER A 289 19.26 -5.24 -12.16
C SER A 289 19.88 -5.40 -10.76
N ASP A 290 21.14 -5.02 -10.58
CA ASP A 290 21.82 -5.09 -9.29
C ASP A 290 21.61 -3.81 -8.44
N ARG A 291 20.96 -2.80 -9.02
CA ARG A 291 20.69 -1.49 -8.39
C ARG A 291 19.20 -1.16 -8.41
N LEU A 292 18.38 -2.04 -7.81
CA LEU A 292 16.93 -1.87 -7.73
C LEU A 292 16.51 -1.31 -6.37
N GLY A 293 15.54 -0.38 -6.39
CA GLY A 293 14.94 0.18 -5.20
C GLY A 293 13.42 0.35 -5.32
N CYS A 294 12.79 0.78 -4.24
CA CYS A 294 11.36 1.14 -4.25
C CYS A 294 11.06 2.32 -3.31
N CYS A 295 9.98 3.02 -3.63
CA CYS A 295 9.48 4.15 -2.85
C CYS A 295 7.98 4.33 -3.07
N GLY A 296 7.24 4.75 -2.06
CA GLY A 296 5.82 5.10 -2.18
C GLY A 296 5.23 5.69 -0.92
N LEU A 297 4.13 6.46 -1.08
CA LEU A 297 3.34 7.05 -0.01
C LEU A 297 2.17 6.14 0.36
N SER A 298 1.78 6.07 1.64
CA SER A 298 0.52 5.47 2.11
C SER A 298 0.39 4.00 1.67
N GLY A 299 -0.61 3.64 0.89
CA GLY A 299 -0.70 2.32 0.25
C GLY A 299 0.55 1.96 -0.55
N GLY A 300 1.21 2.94 -1.19
CA GLY A 300 2.54 2.77 -1.80
C GLY A 300 3.65 2.56 -0.78
N GLY A 301 3.55 3.18 0.40
CA GLY A 301 4.43 2.95 1.55
C GLY A 301 4.30 1.53 2.08
N LEU A 302 3.07 1.04 2.23
CA LEU A 302 2.78 -0.36 2.59
C LEU A 302 3.41 -1.34 1.58
N ARG A 303 3.23 -1.08 0.29
CA ARG A 303 3.83 -1.89 -0.79
C ARG A 303 5.36 -1.81 -0.75
N SER A 304 5.94 -0.62 -0.51
CA SER A 304 7.39 -0.44 -0.36
C SER A 304 7.94 -1.21 0.84
N MET A 305 7.22 -1.20 1.96
CA MET A 305 7.57 -1.97 3.15
C MET A 305 7.55 -3.47 2.86
N MET A 306 6.47 -3.96 2.24
CA MET A 306 6.32 -5.39 1.94
C MET A 306 7.37 -5.86 0.92
N ILE A 307 7.49 -5.24 -0.25
CA ILE A 307 8.47 -5.70 -1.25
C ILE A 307 9.91 -5.47 -0.80
N GLY A 308 10.17 -4.36 -0.08
CA GLY A 308 11.49 -4.09 0.51
C GLY A 308 11.91 -5.14 1.52
N GLY A 309 10.98 -5.68 2.31
CA GLY A 309 11.25 -6.74 3.28
C GLY A 309 11.24 -8.15 2.69
N MET A 310 10.43 -8.39 1.66
CA MET A 310 10.17 -9.74 1.15
C MET A 310 10.91 -10.09 -0.15
N ASP A 311 11.67 -9.15 -0.75
CA ASP A 311 12.39 -9.38 -2.01
C ASP A 311 13.83 -8.85 -1.92
N GLU A 312 14.80 -9.75 -2.01
CA GLU A 312 16.25 -9.44 -1.86
C GLU A 312 16.83 -8.59 -3.00
N ARG A 313 16.12 -8.49 -4.13
CA ARG A 313 16.51 -7.63 -5.24
C ARG A 313 16.40 -6.15 -4.90
N ILE A 314 15.58 -5.78 -3.90
CA ILE A 314 15.45 -4.38 -3.44
C ILE A 314 16.64 -4.02 -2.56
N LYS A 315 17.56 -3.25 -3.14
CA LYS A 315 18.80 -2.80 -2.49
C LYS A 315 18.60 -1.58 -1.60
N ALA A 316 17.62 -0.72 -1.90
CA ALA A 316 17.22 0.39 -1.03
C ALA A 316 15.70 0.63 -1.11
N ALA A 317 15.06 0.93 0.01
CA ALA A 317 13.64 1.19 0.04
C ALA A 317 13.29 2.40 0.91
N VAL A 318 12.24 3.13 0.48
CA VAL A 318 11.68 4.27 1.23
C VAL A 318 10.19 4.02 1.45
N CYS A 319 9.79 3.97 2.71
CA CYS A 319 8.40 3.87 3.15
C CYS A 319 7.91 5.22 3.64
N VAL A 320 6.91 5.80 2.98
CA VAL A 320 6.40 7.13 3.30
C VAL A 320 4.97 7.04 3.82
N GLY A 321 4.69 7.70 4.97
CA GLY A 321 3.34 7.88 5.52
C GLY A 321 2.59 6.57 5.77
N MET A 322 3.28 5.53 6.30
CA MET A 322 2.66 4.24 6.57
C MET A 322 3.26 3.52 7.79
N MET A 323 4.47 3.84 8.19
CA MET A 323 5.16 3.06 9.22
C MET A 323 4.60 3.34 10.61
N SER A 324 3.90 2.37 11.15
CA SER A 324 3.36 2.32 12.51
C SER A 324 3.53 0.90 13.06
N THR A 325 2.87 0.55 14.17
CA THR A 325 2.84 -0.81 14.71
C THR A 325 1.45 -1.41 14.65
N TRP A 326 1.33 -2.74 14.73
CA TRP A 326 0.03 -3.43 14.80
C TRP A 326 -0.85 -2.95 15.95
N ARG A 327 -0.23 -2.53 17.06
CA ARG A 327 -0.92 -2.07 18.25
C ARG A 327 -1.88 -0.91 17.96
N ASP A 328 -1.46 0.03 17.12
CA ASP A 328 -2.28 1.15 16.65
C ASP A 328 -3.62 0.68 16.06
N LEU A 329 -3.58 -0.42 15.32
CA LEU A 329 -4.74 -0.93 14.59
C LEU A 329 -5.73 -1.72 15.47
N VAL A 330 -5.28 -2.32 16.58
CA VAL A 330 -6.13 -3.23 17.37
C VAL A 330 -7.32 -2.49 17.99
N LEU A 331 -7.08 -1.33 18.59
CA LEU A 331 -8.08 -0.65 19.41
C LEU A 331 -8.66 0.61 18.76
N TYR A 332 -7.89 1.32 17.92
CA TYR A 332 -8.23 2.71 17.58
C TYR A 332 -8.29 3.03 16.09
N HIS A 333 -7.41 2.48 15.25
CA HIS A 333 -7.28 2.93 13.87
C HIS A 333 -7.68 1.91 12.79
N SER A 334 -8.05 0.67 13.12
CA SER A 334 -8.41 -0.32 12.09
C SER A 334 -9.58 0.10 11.20
N PHE A 335 -10.50 0.93 11.69
CA PHE A 335 -11.68 1.37 10.93
C PHE A 335 -11.35 2.38 9.82
N THR A 336 -10.25 3.14 9.96
CA THR A 336 -9.81 4.13 8.97
C THR A 336 -9.01 3.48 7.83
N HIS A 337 -8.56 2.23 8.02
CA HIS A 337 -7.60 1.58 7.15
C HIS A 337 -8.25 0.59 6.20
N THR A 338 -7.66 0.51 5.01
CA THR A 338 -8.02 -0.46 3.98
C THR A 338 -7.69 -1.89 4.41
N TRP A 339 -8.47 -2.85 3.94
CA TRP A 339 -8.21 -4.28 4.12
C TRP A 339 -6.87 -4.76 3.52
N MET A 340 -6.21 -3.92 2.72
CA MET A 340 -4.86 -4.17 2.20
C MET A 340 -3.80 -4.35 3.30
N MET A 341 -4.05 -3.90 4.54
CA MET A 341 -3.08 -3.97 5.63
C MET A 341 -3.12 -5.29 6.38
N PHE A 342 -4.25 -5.99 6.40
CA PHE A 342 -4.52 -7.04 7.38
C PHE A 342 -4.11 -8.44 6.88
N VAL A 343 -3.26 -9.10 7.66
CA VAL A 343 -2.85 -10.50 7.47
C VAL A 343 -3.10 -11.27 8.77
N PRO A 344 -4.00 -12.24 8.80
CA PRO A 344 -4.26 -13.04 10.00
C PRO A 344 -2.98 -13.69 10.53
N HIS A 345 -2.82 -13.73 11.84
CA HIS A 345 -1.67 -14.27 12.58
C HIS A 345 -0.34 -13.51 12.43
N LEU A 346 -0.18 -12.61 11.47
CA LEU A 346 1.08 -11.89 11.27
C LEU A 346 1.50 -11.06 12.49
N PRO A 347 0.60 -10.35 13.20
CA PRO A 347 0.96 -9.56 14.38
C PRO A 347 1.59 -10.37 15.52
N VAL A 348 1.25 -11.65 15.63
CA VAL A 348 1.82 -12.55 16.66
C VAL A 348 3.24 -12.99 16.31
N GLU A 349 3.58 -12.98 15.02
CA GLU A 349 4.91 -13.38 14.56
C GLU A 349 5.87 -12.18 14.55
N MET A 350 5.45 -11.04 14.00
CA MET A 350 6.33 -9.92 13.72
C MET A 350 5.52 -8.63 13.50
N ASP A 351 6.09 -7.49 13.87
CA ASP A 351 5.48 -6.19 13.59
C ASP A 351 5.92 -5.62 12.23
N TYR A 352 5.20 -4.63 11.69
CA TYR A 352 5.49 -3.96 10.41
C TYR A 352 6.95 -3.49 10.29
N PRO A 353 7.52 -2.79 11.29
CA PRO A 353 8.92 -2.36 11.23
C PRO A 353 9.89 -3.51 10.94
N GLU A 354 9.68 -4.64 11.58
CA GLU A 354 10.58 -5.77 11.42
C GLU A 354 10.40 -6.51 10.09
N ILE A 355 9.18 -6.47 9.50
CA ILE A 355 8.95 -6.95 8.13
C ILE A 355 9.79 -6.12 7.16
N PHE A 356 9.79 -4.79 7.30
CA PHE A 356 10.60 -3.90 6.46
C PHE A 356 12.10 -4.17 6.59
N ALA A 357 12.55 -4.62 7.77
CA ALA A 357 13.94 -4.95 8.06
C ALA A 357 14.38 -6.34 7.61
N LEU A 358 13.50 -7.23 7.11
CA LEU A 358 13.84 -8.63 6.80
C LEU A 358 15.02 -8.80 5.85
N GLN A 359 15.27 -7.85 4.95
CA GLN A 359 16.41 -7.90 4.03
C GLN A 359 17.67 -7.18 4.57
N MET A 360 17.78 -6.99 5.89
CA MET A 360 19.04 -6.47 6.45
C MET A 360 20.25 -7.22 5.90
N PRO A 361 21.37 -6.54 5.58
CA PRO A 361 21.67 -5.13 5.88
C PRO A 361 21.20 -4.11 4.85
N ALA A 362 20.32 -4.46 3.91
CA ALA A 362 19.84 -3.52 2.90
C ALA A 362 19.23 -2.25 3.54
N PRO A 363 19.57 -1.06 3.02
CA PRO A 363 19.16 0.23 3.59
C PRO A 363 17.65 0.48 3.52
N ARG A 364 17.07 1.00 4.61
CA ARG A 364 15.66 1.33 4.75
C ARG A 364 15.47 2.73 5.29
N MET A 365 14.57 3.48 4.67
CA MET A 365 14.20 4.82 5.12
C MET A 365 12.70 4.89 5.38
N VAL A 366 12.33 5.57 6.45
CA VAL A 366 10.95 5.87 6.82
C VAL A 366 10.76 7.38 6.86
N LEU A 367 9.71 7.87 6.22
CA LEU A 367 9.28 9.27 6.27
C LEU A 367 7.84 9.32 6.78
N ASN A 368 7.61 10.01 7.88
CA ASN A 368 6.30 10.16 8.50
C ASN A 368 5.92 11.64 8.65
N ASN A 369 4.62 11.92 8.78
CA ASN A 369 4.09 13.25 9.07
C ASN A 369 3.58 13.31 10.52
N THR A 370 3.89 14.40 11.25
CA THR A 370 3.56 14.51 12.67
C THR A 370 2.09 14.80 12.96
N GLU A 371 1.34 15.23 11.95
CA GLU A 371 -0.09 15.56 12.03
C GLU A 371 -0.93 14.62 11.14
N ASP A 372 -0.38 13.41 10.88
CA ASP A 372 -1.06 12.37 10.12
C ASP A 372 -2.14 11.74 10.99
N THR A 373 -3.42 11.97 10.64
CA THR A 373 -4.56 11.44 11.40
C THR A 373 -4.86 9.97 11.13
N LEU A 374 -4.17 9.34 10.17
CA LEU A 374 -4.34 7.91 9.88
C LEU A 374 -3.57 7.01 10.85
N PHE A 375 -2.50 7.53 11.50
CA PHE A 375 -1.64 6.76 12.40
C PHE A 375 -1.33 7.56 13.67
N ASP A 376 -1.30 6.89 14.80
CA ASP A 376 -0.88 7.52 16.06
C ASP A 376 0.62 7.88 16.03
N LEU A 377 0.95 9.12 16.39
CA LEU A 377 2.33 9.60 16.40
C LEU A 377 3.22 8.83 17.39
N GLY A 378 2.66 8.38 18.51
CA GLY A 378 3.38 7.56 19.51
C GLY A 378 3.76 6.21 18.90
N GLU A 379 2.85 5.57 18.17
CA GLU A 379 3.10 4.30 17.52
C GLU A 379 4.02 4.42 16.28
N MET A 380 3.97 5.54 15.55
CA MET A 380 5.00 5.86 14.54
C MET A 380 6.39 5.97 15.15
N LYS A 381 6.54 6.64 16.30
CA LYS A 381 7.81 6.76 17.03
C LYS A 381 8.25 5.41 17.62
N ARG A 382 7.30 4.59 18.06
CA ARG A 382 7.57 3.22 18.50
C ARG A 382 8.12 2.37 17.36
N ALA A 383 7.54 2.45 16.17
CA ALA A 383 8.02 1.77 14.97
C ALA A 383 9.46 2.19 14.60
N ASP A 384 9.77 3.49 14.70
CA ASP A 384 11.12 4.02 14.53
C ASP A 384 12.10 3.42 15.55
N THR A 385 11.70 3.36 16.83
CA THR A 385 12.51 2.75 17.89
C THR A 385 12.79 1.27 17.59
N ILE A 386 11.77 0.52 17.17
CA ILE A 386 11.92 -0.89 16.81
C ILE A 386 12.95 -1.06 15.67
N LEU A 387 12.85 -0.26 14.61
CA LEU A 387 13.78 -0.33 13.48
C LEU A 387 15.22 0.03 13.89
N LYS A 388 15.40 1.06 14.72
CA LYS A 388 16.72 1.43 15.28
C LYS A 388 17.32 0.28 16.08
N GLU A 389 16.55 -0.32 16.99
CA GLU A 389 16.99 -1.47 17.79
C GLU A 389 17.41 -2.66 16.92
N VAL A 390 16.61 -2.96 15.90
CA VAL A 390 16.86 -4.10 14.99
C VAL A 390 18.13 -3.88 14.18
N TYR A 391 18.31 -2.70 13.55
CA TYR A 391 19.51 -2.38 12.78
C TYR A 391 20.76 -2.24 13.65
N GLN A 392 20.62 -1.68 14.86
CA GLN A 392 21.72 -1.60 15.82
C GLN A 392 22.15 -2.99 16.28
N LYS A 393 21.20 -3.87 16.64
CA LYS A 393 21.50 -5.27 17.03
C LYS A 393 22.15 -6.07 15.90
N ALA A 394 21.75 -5.78 14.65
CA ALA A 394 22.33 -6.39 13.45
C ALA A 394 23.74 -5.87 13.11
N GLY A 395 24.19 -4.76 13.71
CA GLY A 395 25.50 -4.15 13.44
C GLY A 395 25.53 -3.20 12.24
N PHE A 396 24.38 -2.71 11.78
CA PHE A 396 24.25 -1.82 10.60
C PHE A 396 23.40 -0.57 10.88
N PRO A 397 23.63 0.18 11.97
CA PRO A 397 22.77 1.29 12.37
C PRO A 397 22.67 2.39 11.30
N GLU A 398 23.71 2.59 10.49
CA GLU A 398 23.76 3.59 9.41
C GLU A 398 22.89 3.23 8.20
N ASN A 399 22.39 2.00 8.11
CA ASN A 399 21.54 1.53 7.02
C ASN A 399 20.04 1.76 7.31
N TYR A 400 19.74 2.41 8.44
CA TYR A 400 18.38 2.84 8.75
C TYR A 400 18.31 4.33 9.03
N MET A 401 17.25 4.97 8.53
CA MET A 401 16.94 6.37 8.78
C MET A 401 15.43 6.58 8.90
N CYS A 402 15.01 7.40 9.85
CA CYS A 402 13.63 7.87 9.95
C CYS A 402 13.61 9.38 10.12
N GLU A 403 12.70 10.05 9.40
CA GLU A 403 12.47 11.48 9.50
C GLU A 403 10.98 11.76 9.72
N PHE A 404 10.69 12.76 10.54
CA PHE A 404 9.33 13.25 10.82
C PHE A 404 9.18 14.66 10.28
N TYR A 405 8.15 14.89 9.48
CA TYR A 405 7.85 16.17 8.84
C TYR A 405 6.56 16.77 9.41
N PRO A 406 6.46 18.10 9.54
CA PRO A 406 5.22 18.73 9.98
C PRO A 406 4.11 18.60 8.93
N GLY A 407 2.87 18.65 9.40
CA GLY A 407 1.67 18.65 8.57
C GLY A 407 1.01 17.28 8.40
N PRO A 408 -0.08 17.25 7.61
CA PRO A 408 -0.92 16.08 7.41
C PRO A 408 -0.27 15.03 6.51
N HIS A 409 -0.99 13.94 6.27
CA HIS A 409 -0.61 12.83 5.41
C HIS A 409 -0.22 13.27 3.99
N LYS A 410 1.08 13.25 3.67
CA LYS A 410 1.62 13.73 2.38
C LYS A 410 3.02 13.20 2.08
N PHE A 411 3.45 13.39 0.84
CA PHE A 411 4.82 13.21 0.37
C PHE A 411 5.23 14.47 -0.40
N ASP A 412 5.42 15.56 0.32
CA ASP A 412 5.72 16.87 -0.24
C ASP A 412 7.14 16.98 -0.82
N ALA A 413 7.45 18.14 -1.40
CA ALA A 413 8.73 18.37 -2.07
C ALA A 413 9.94 18.19 -1.13
N ALA A 414 9.81 18.49 0.15
CA ALA A 414 10.89 18.31 1.13
C ALA A 414 11.15 16.83 1.40
N MET A 415 10.07 16.06 1.63
CA MET A 415 10.13 14.60 1.81
C MET A 415 10.64 13.90 0.53
N GLN A 416 10.19 14.33 -0.65
CA GLN A 416 10.69 13.80 -1.94
C GLN A 416 12.20 14.02 -2.08
N LYS A 417 12.70 15.20 -1.73
CA LYS A 417 14.14 15.50 -1.76
C LYS A 417 14.93 14.55 -0.85
N SER A 418 14.46 14.30 0.36
CA SER A 418 15.10 13.39 1.30
C SER A 418 15.07 11.93 0.80
N ALA A 419 13.94 11.45 0.33
CA ALA A 419 13.79 10.13 -0.27
C ALA A 419 14.73 9.92 -1.47
N PHE A 420 14.79 10.91 -2.38
CA PHE A 420 15.65 10.84 -3.56
C PHE A 420 17.13 10.86 -3.20
N SER A 421 17.53 11.65 -2.21
CA SER A 421 18.92 11.66 -1.68
C SER A 421 19.30 10.31 -1.06
N TRP A 422 18.33 9.64 -0.35
CA TRP A 422 18.55 8.30 0.17
C TRP A 422 18.75 7.27 -0.94
N LEU A 423 17.90 7.27 -1.96
CA LEU A 423 18.04 6.38 -3.12
C LEU A 423 19.35 6.64 -3.87
N GLU A 424 19.77 7.92 -4.02
CA GLU A 424 21.04 8.29 -4.64
C GLU A 424 22.23 7.72 -3.89
N ARG A 425 22.26 7.91 -2.58
CA ARG A 425 23.33 7.37 -1.70
C ARG A 425 23.56 5.88 -1.88
N TRP A 426 22.50 5.12 -2.12
CA TRP A 426 22.56 3.66 -2.08
C TRP A 426 22.49 2.96 -3.45
N LEU A 427 21.93 3.60 -4.45
CA LEU A 427 21.74 3.01 -5.78
C LEU A 427 22.66 3.58 -6.86
N LYS A 428 23.33 4.72 -6.61
CA LYS A 428 24.25 5.34 -7.59
C LYS A 428 25.73 5.25 -7.23
N LYS A 429 26.06 4.37 -6.30
CA LYS A 429 27.45 4.07 -5.95
C LYS A 429 28.09 3.11 -6.96
#